data_6be0efaefc06d5fb6c5f1670430d9ec0
#
_entry.id   6be0efaefc06d5fb6c5f1670430d9ec0
#
_cell.length_a   1.000
_cell.length_b   1.000
_cell.length_c   1.000
_cell.angle_alpha   90.00
_cell.angle_beta   90.00
_cell.angle_gamma   90.00
#
_symmetry.space_group_name_H-M   'P 1'
#
loop_
_entity.id
_entity.type
_entity.pdbx_description
1 polymer ?
#
loop_
_entity_poly.entity_id
_entity_poly.type
_entity_poly.pdbx_seq_one_letter_code
_entity_poly.pdbx_strand_id
1 'polypeptide(L)'
;MKRLNKYFISMGIAASALAMGSCIGDLDLLPSDPREITAADFAKDPEGYMNQVLGDVYMQFATYGANGNASVNNFDGGMSTFQRAIFNLEEVPTDEADWLPQDDVDFATLQYGTVAPNNKVLVGTYGRLVINISLCNDFIQTVRKGYFHLNTPELQAMADDYIRQCRVLRGGCYFYMLSLFGNVPYADENSTIGSVSPQLTRAEVFDRVVADLEEVSKSYAEKPSTTHWGFVGQDACDAILAKLYLNAELFSGTPQWAKCLEKANAVINRLKGPGFQGSGLAEHYHNLFAANNRDYAIGGANAVNENIWVIPSSEAHLKNYSGATLLIEGFIASQGVQATLKEPVREDYEKEEDYNKAVKKYNDAKDWEKTVSYTHNGIDYSFNPESKGCCLNEWYNVAQSGWKCMTAREEFVDKFDWEDDECSISNDIRVKNWMTSAFGFDKANDVLDQNHFGYNGYLPLKYTNFNLGPDGEIIDTPKGQDCADADYVVIRLAEMYLSAAEAILHGAGEKNTALIYVNYIRQRAGLAPWESDDLDLNTLQDERARELYTENCRRTDLLRYGKYLSGYTWSWKGGVREGADLPATAGLYPLPSTVVNLAGYKQNPGY
;
A
#
# COMPACT_ATOMS: atom_id res chain seq x y z
N MET A 1 20.14 22.07 -2.74
CA MET A 1 19.86 20.70 -3.13
C MET A 1 21.11 19.78 -3.24
N LYS A 2 22.24 20.05 -2.61
CA LYS A 2 23.43 19.18 -2.57
C LYS A 2 23.82 18.77 -1.13
N ARG A 3 22.96 18.96 -0.14
CA ARG A 3 23.36 18.97 1.28
C ARG A 3 23.05 17.70 2.08
N LEU A 4 22.05 16.90 1.72
CA LEU A 4 21.72 15.68 2.49
C LEU A 4 22.47 14.40 2.04
N ASN A 5 22.82 14.27 0.77
CA ASN A 5 23.60 13.10 0.30
C ASN A 5 24.98 12.94 0.96
N LYS A 6 25.48 13.99 1.64
CA LYS A 6 26.72 13.88 2.39
C LYS A 6 26.55 13.22 3.76
N TYR A 7 25.36 13.29 4.35
CA TYR A 7 25.15 12.79 5.72
C TYR A 7 25.13 11.27 5.80
N PHE A 8 24.53 10.59 4.83
CA PHE A 8 24.51 9.12 4.80
C PHE A 8 25.87 8.49 4.46
N ILE A 9 26.65 9.15 3.61
CA ILE A 9 28.01 8.69 3.29
C ILE A 9 28.95 8.93 4.48
N SER A 10 28.74 10.00 5.26
CA SER A 10 29.59 10.33 6.41
C SER A 10 29.34 9.40 7.61
N MET A 11 28.10 8.95 7.86
CA MET A 11 27.82 7.97 8.92
C MET A 11 28.40 6.58 8.59
N GLY A 12 28.31 6.13 7.34
CA GLY A 12 28.90 4.85 6.90
C GLY A 12 30.45 4.88 6.90
N ILE A 13 31.08 6.02 6.63
CA ILE A 13 32.55 6.17 6.61
C ILE A 13 33.11 6.38 8.02
N ALA A 14 32.38 7.03 8.93
CA ALA A 14 32.82 7.17 10.32
C ALA A 14 32.85 5.83 11.07
N ALA A 15 31.88 4.92 10.77
CA ALA A 15 31.89 3.56 11.36
C ALA A 15 33.00 2.66 10.81
N SER A 16 33.39 2.82 9.55
CA SER A 16 34.51 2.04 8.96
C SER A 16 35.91 2.54 9.34
N ALA A 17 36.07 3.80 9.75
CA ALA A 17 37.33 4.37 10.19
C ALA A 17 37.73 3.94 11.62
N LEU A 18 36.80 3.46 12.44
CA LEU A 18 37.05 2.95 13.79
C LEU A 18 37.60 1.52 13.82
N ALA A 19 37.69 0.81 12.70
CA ALA A 19 38.16 -0.57 12.60
C ALA A 19 39.64 -0.70 12.17
N MET A 20 40.32 0.38 11.83
CA MET A 20 41.75 0.34 11.50
C MET A 20 42.57 1.01 12.60
N GLY A 21 42.81 0.27 13.66
CA GLY A 21 43.76 0.65 14.71
C GLY A 21 45.18 0.60 14.21
N SER A 22 45.70 1.74 13.76
CA SER A 22 47.13 1.99 13.75
C SER A 22 47.43 3.49 13.62
N CYS A 23 48.16 4.03 14.63
CA CYS A 23 48.79 5.36 14.75
C CYS A 23 47.87 6.50 15.25
N ILE A 24 47.60 6.55 16.53
CA ILE A 24 48.25 7.34 17.59
C ILE A 24 48.28 8.85 17.28
N GLY A 25 47.43 9.61 17.94
CA GLY A 25 47.75 10.90 18.51
C GLY A 25 47.07 12.13 17.96
N ASP A 26 46.29 12.06 16.88
CA ASP A 26 45.68 13.27 16.30
C ASP A 26 44.30 13.02 15.63
N LEU A 27 43.49 12.16 16.21
CA LEU A 27 42.16 11.78 15.67
C LEU A 27 40.98 12.42 16.40
N ASP A 28 41.23 13.35 17.31
CA ASP A 28 40.23 14.25 17.91
C ASP A 28 39.96 15.49 17.04
N LEU A 29 40.21 15.41 15.74
CA LEU A 29 39.85 16.48 14.82
C LEU A 29 38.33 16.44 14.61
N LEU A 30 37.64 17.43 15.15
CA LEU A 30 36.28 17.74 14.77
C LEU A 30 36.22 17.95 13.26
N PRO A 31 35.13 17.49 12.57
CA PRO A 31 34.95 17.73 11.15
C PRO A 31 35.19 19.21 10.83
N SER A 32 35.98 19.51 9.82
CA SER A 32 36.30 20.89 9.40
C SER A 32 35.13 21.57 8.73
N ASP A 33 34.08 20.83 8.32
CA ASP A 33 32.82 21.37 7.82
C ASP A 33 31.86 21.59 9.01
N PRO A 34 31.55 22.84 9.38
CA PRO A 34 30.64 23.15 10.50
C PRO A 34 29.19 22.65 10.27
N ARG A 35 28.92 22.03 9.13
CA ARG A 35 27.63 21.42 8.80
C ARG A 35 27.59 19.92 9.04
N GLU A 36 28.71 19.31 9.39
CA GLU A 36 28.73 17.90 9.79
C GLU A 36 28.24 17.78 11.23
N ILE A 37 27.20 16.97 11.43
CA ILE A 37 26.64 16.67 12.74
C ILE A 37 27.58 15.68 13.43
N THR A 38 28.06 16.05 14.61
CA THR A 38 28.91 15.21 15.44
C THR A 38 28.15 14.59 16.60
N ALA A 39 28.71 13.58 17.27
CA ALA A 39 28.13 13.03 18.48
C ALA A 39 27.90 14.10 19.57
N ALA A 40 28.70 15.17 19.60
CA ALA A 40 28.54 16.30 20.52
C ALA A 40 27.31 17.17 20.18
N ASP A 41 26.87 17.17 18.93
CA ASP A 41 25.69 17.91 18.51
C ASP A 41 24.41 17.21 18.98
N PHE A 42 24.37 15.88 18.97
CA PHE A 42 23.26 15.10 19.52
C PHE A 42 23.01 15.41 21.02
N ALA A 43 24.07 15.73 21.76
CA ALA A 43 23.94 16.09 23.17
C ALA A 43 23.30 17.48 23.41
N LYS A 44 23.29 18.36 22.39
CA LYS A 44 22.72 19.72 22.51
C LYS A 44 21.21 19.72 22.39
N ASP A 45 20.64 18.84 21.57
CA ASP A 45 19.20 18.70 21.33
C ASP A 45 18.86 17.22 21.09
N PRO A 46 18.89 16.37 22.11
CA PRO A 46 18.64 14.94 21.96
C PRO A 46 17.25 14.63 21.39
N GLU A 47 16.22 15.39 21.80
CA GLU A 47 14.84 15.22 21.33
C GLU A 47 14.73 15.57 19.83
N GLY A 48 15.21 16.74 19.43
CA GLY A 48 15.17 17.18 18.03
C GLY A 48 15.89 16.22 17.12
N TYR A 49 17.06 15.73 17.50
CA TYR A 49 17.81 14.76 16.68
C TYR A 49 17.15 13.37 16.66
N MET A 50 16.59 12.87 17.76
CA MET A 50 15.82 11.62 17.74
C MET A 50 14.61 11.74 16.81
N ASN A 51 13.88 12.85 16.88
CA ASN A 51 12.74 13.11 15.99
C ASN A 51 13.16 13.15 14.53
N GLN A 52 14.29 13.78 14.22
CA GLN A 52 14.81 13.85 12.85
C GLN A 52 15.20 12.46 12.33
N VAL A 53 15.91 11.67 13.10
CA VAL A 53 16.37 10.33 12.66
C VAL A 53 15.19 9.37 12.55
N LEU A 54 14.22 9.42 13.48
CA LEU A 54 12.99 8.65 13.36
C LEU A 54 12.17 9.10 12.15
N GLY A 55 12.09 10.42 11.91
CA GLY A 55 11.44 10.99 10.73
C GLY A 55 12.01 10.43 9.42
N ASP A 56 13.34 10.28 9.34
CA ASP A 56 13.98 9.66 8.17
C ASP A 56 13.57 8.19 7.98
N VAL A 57 13.36 7.43 9.07
CA VAL A 57 12.82 6.05 8.99
C VAL A 57 11.43 6.06 8.37
N TYR A 58 10.52 6.91 8.88
CA TYR A 58 9.15 7.01 8.33
C TYR A 58 9.12 7.53 6.89
N MET A 59 9.99 8.47 6.54
CA MET A 59 10.09 9.01 5.19
C MET A 59 10.41 7.93 4.15
N GLN A 60 11.12 6.86 4.51
CA GLN A 60 11.40 5.75 3.59
C GLN A 60 10.17 4.89 3.28
N PHE A 61 9.11 4.97 4.08
CA PHE A 61 7.82 4.38 3.76
C PHE A 61 6.98 5.30 2.87
N ALA A 62 7.10 6.62 3.05
CA ALA A 62 6.29 7.62 2.35
C ALA A 62 6.86 8.04 0.99
N THR A 63 8.19 8.00 0.82
CA THR A 63 8.86 8.49 -0.39
C THR A 63 9.76 7.42 -1.02
N TYR A 64 10.23 7.68 -2.23
CA TYR A 64 11.17 6.78 -2.92
C TYR A 64 12.64 7.03 -2.53
N GLY A 65 12.91 8.12 -1.84
CA GLY A 65 14.25 8.43 -1.34
C GLY A 65 14.39 9.88 -0.90
N ALA A 66 15.47 10.15 -0.19
CA ALA A 66 15.77 11.48 0.30
C ALA A 66 16.08 12.44 -0.86
N ASN A 67 15.59 13.68 -0.77
CA ASN A 67 15.86 14.77 -1.75
C ASN A 67 15.51 14.45 -3.21
N GLY A 68 14.50 13.63 -3.44
CA GLY A 68 14.06 13.29 -4.79
C GLY A 68 14.96 12.30 -5.53
N ASN A 69 15.92 11.68 -4.87
CA ASN A 69 16.73 10.60 -5.45
C ASN A 69 16.26 9.25 -4.91
N ALA A 70 16.06 8.28 -5.81
CA ALA A 70 15.67 6.93 -5.41
C ALA A 70 16.73 6.30 -4.48
N SER A 71 16.29 5.75 -3.35
CA SER A 71 17.17 5.01 -2.43
C SER A 71 17.52 3.62 -2.98
N VAL A 72 16.77 3.14 -3.97
CA VAL A 72 16.97 1.87 -4.66
C VAL A 72 17.35 2.15 -6.10
N ASN A 73 18.55 1.74 -6.50
CA ASN A 73 19.05 1.93 -7.87
C ASN A 73 18.29 1.07 -8.89
N ASN A 74 18.26 1.52 -10.13
CA ASN A 74 17.64 0.87 -11.28
C ASN A 74 16.11 0.78 -11.26
N PHE A 75 15.48 1.66 -10.51
CA PHE A 75 14.03 1.77 -10.43
C PHE A 75 13.64 3.22 -10.63
N ASP A 76 12.56 3.49 -11.34
CA ASP A 76 12.06 4.85 -11.39
C ASP A 76 11.57 5.28 -10.00
N GLY A 77 11.65 6.57 -9.73
CA GLY A 77 11.37 7.10 -8.41
C GLY A 77 10.00 6.69 -7.85
N GLY A 78 8.97 6.64 -8.67
CA GLY A 78 7.62 6.26 -8.25
C GLY A 78 7.48 4.80 -7.88
N MET A 79 8.08 3.88 -8.61
CA MET A 79 7.89 2.43 -8.46
C MET A 79 8.55 1.84 -7.21
N SER A 80 9.59 2.47 -6.67
CA SER A 80 10.35 1.94 -5.53
C SER A 80 9.87 2.39 -4.16
N THR A 81 8.76 3.14 -4.07
CA THR A 81 8.13 3.47 -2.78
C THR A 81 7.56 2.21 -2.14
N PHE A 82 7.46 2.19 -0.81
CA PHE A 82 7.03 1.01 -0.07
C PHE A 82 5.66 0.50 -0.55
N GLN A 83 4.66 1.40 -0.63
CA GLN A 83 3.31 1.01 -1.04
C GLN A 83 3.28 0.43 -2.45
N ARG A 84 3.82 1.17 -3.44
CA ARG A 84 3.77 0.74 -4.86
C ARG A 84 4.60 -0.52 -5.11
N ALA A 85 5.75 -0.65 -4.45
CA ALA A 85 6.58 -1.84 -4.53
C ALA A 85 5.83 -3.11 -4.08
N ILE A 86 5.08 -3.02 -2.97
CA ILE A 86 4.26 -4.12 -2.48
C ILE A 86 3.05 -4.35 -3.40
N PHE A 87 2.35 -3.29 -3.80
CA PHE A 87 1.19 -3.36 -4.70
C PHE A 87 1.51 -4.12 -6.00
N ASN A 88 2.64 -3.82 -6.58
CA ASN A 88 3.07 -4.48 -7.82
C ASN A 88 3.22 -6.01 -7.68
N LEU A 89 3.53 -6.51 -6.49
CA LEU A 89 3.73 -7.95 -6.25
C LEU A 89 2.55 -8.63 -5.56
N GLU A 90 1.67 -7.88 -4.89
CA GLU A 90 0.50 -8.43 -4.19
C GLU A 90 -0.81 -8.28 -4.98
N GLU A 91 -0.95 -7.25 -5.85
CA GLU A 91 -2.20 -6.97 -6.54
C GLU A 91 -2.13 -7.22 -8.06
N VAL A 92 -1.11 -6.70 -8.74
CA VAL A 92 -0.97 -6.84 -10.20
C VAL A 92 -1.00 -8.31 -10.69
N PRO A 93 -0.39 -9.29 -9.99
CA PRO A 93 -0.43 -10.70 -10.41
C PRO A 93 -1.70 -11.44 -9.97
N THR A 94 -2.82 -10.74 -9.73
CA THR A 94 -4.07 -11.31 -9.23
C THR A 94 -5.27 -10.95 -10.10
N ASP A 95 -6.46 -11.29 -9.63
CA ASP A 95 -7.72 -10.91 -10.27
C ASP A 95 -8.10 -9.44 -10.06
N GLU A 96 -7.52 -8.75 -9.09
CA GLU A 96 -7.91 -7.36 -8.73
C GLU A 96 -7.42 -6.30 -9.70
N ALA A 97 -6.22 -6.47 -10.27
CA ALA A 97 -5.61 -5.46 -11.12
C ALA A 97 -4.99 -6.07 -12.38
N ASP A 98 -5.17 -5.36 -13.47
CA ASP A 98 -4.53 -5.66 -14.74
C ASP A 98 -3.66 -4.49 -15.17
N TRP A 99 -2.39 -4.76 -15.46
CA TRP A 99 -1.46 -3.78 -15.97
C TRP A 99 -1.50 -3.73 -17.49
N LEU A 100 -2.03 -2.65 -18.05
CA LEU A 100 -2.32 -2.53 -19.47
C LEU A 100 -1.09 -2.34 -20.39
N PRO A 101 -0.02 -1.58 -20.01
CA PRO A 101 1.14 -1.41 -20.85
C PRO A 101 1.95 -2.71 -21.02
N GLN A 102 1.72 -3.44 -22.10
CA GLN A 102 2.35 -4.74 -22.36
C GLN A 102 3.80 -4.65 -22.87
N ASP A 103 4.25 -3.48 -23.29
CA ASP A 103 5.64 -3.16 -23.62
C ASP A 103 6.52 -3.06 -22.35
N ASP A 104 5.93 -2.93 -21.17
CA ASP A 104 6.64 -3.07 -19.89
C ASP A 104 6.76 -4.55 -19.50
N VAL A 105 7.80 -5.20 -20.02
CA VAL A 105 8.04 -6.65 -19.86
C VAL A 105 8.13 -7.07 -18.39
N ASP A 106 8.63 -6.21 -17.50
CA ASP A 106 8.75 -6.52 -16.09
C ASP A 106 7.36 -6.66 -15.43
N PHE A 107 6.40 -5.81 -15.81
CA PHE A 107 5.02 -5.92 -15.32
C PHE A 107 4.25 -7.06 -16.01
N ALA A 108 4.42 -7.24 -17.30
CA ALA A 108 3.78 -8.35 -18.03
C ALA A 108 4.17 -9.71 -17.43
N THR A 109 5.44 -9.90 -17.08
CA THR A 109 5.89 -11.15 -16.44
C THR A 109 5.35 -11.34 -15.02
N LEU A 110 5.07 -10.26 -14.29
CA LEU A 110 4.36 -10.33 -12.99
C LEU A 110 2.95 -10.87 -13.18
N GLN A 111 2.18 -10.28 -14.09
CA GLN A 111 0.81 -10.70 -14.39
C GLN A 111 0.71 -12.16 -14.80
N TYR A 112 1.69 -12.63 -15.58
CA TYR A 112 1.73 -14.00 -16.09
C TYR A 112 2.30 -15.00 -15.10
N GLY A 113 2.80 -14.57 -13.94
CA GLY A 113 3.42 -15.46 -12.97
C GLY A 113 4.76 -16.07 -13.43
N THR A 114 5.46 -15.42 -14.37
CA THR A 114 6.71 -15.90 -14.99
C THR A 114 7.91 -15.02 -14.65
N VAL A 115 8.02 -14.61 -13.39
CA VAL A 115 8.98 -13.60 -12.93
C VAL A 115 10.41 -14.15 -12.87
N ALA A 116 11.33 -13.47 -13.53
CA ALA A 116 12.76 -13.80 -13.49
C ALA A 116 13.48 -13.10 -12.31
N PRO A 117 14.61 -13.67 -11.80
CA PRO A 117 15.35 -13.11 -10.67
C PRO A 117 15.99 -11.72 -10.92
N ASN A 118 16.00 -11.24 -12.15
CA ASN A 118 16.48 -9.91 -12.55
C ASN A 118 15.37 -8.94 -12.93
N ASN A 119 14.09 -9.31 -12.74
CA ASN A 119 12.95 -8.42 -12.94
C ASN A 119 13.13 -7.16 -12.07
N LYS A 120 13.01 -5.98 -12.67
CA LYS A 120 13.31 -4.71 -11.98
C LYS A 120 12.35 -4.40 -10.84
N VAL A 121 11.07 -4.73 -11.02
CA VAL A 121 10.03 -4.53 -9.99
C VAL A 121 10.35 -5.37 -8.76
N LEU A 122 10.70 -6.65 -8.99
CA LEU A 122 11.11 -7.58 -7.94
C LEU A 122 12.36 -7.07 -7.18
N VAL A 123 13.40 -6.68 -7.93
CA VAL A 123 14.67 -6.17 -7.36
C VAL A 123 14.43 -4.91 -6.54
N GLY A 124 13.59 -3.99 -7.04
CA GLY A 124 13.21 -2.76 -6.35
C GLY A 124 12.44 -3.02 -5.06
N THR A 125 11.47 -3.93 -5.10
CA THR A 125 10.67 -4.30 -3.91
C THR A 125 11.55 -4.93 -2.83
N TYR A 126 12.40 -5.89 -3.20
CA TYR A 126 13.35 -6.49 -2.27
C TYR A 126 14.27 -5.44 -1.63
N GLY A 127 14.86 -4.57 -2.46
CA GLY A 127 15.74 -3.49 -2.01
C GLY A 127 15.04 -2.52 -1.06
N ARG A 128 13.78 -2.15 -1.34
CA ARG A 128 12.97 -1.28 -0.48
C ARG A 128 12.75 -1.89 0.90
N LEU A 129 12.37 -3.16 0.97
CA LEU A 129 12.16 -3.85 2.24
C LEU A 129 13.45 -3.93 3.06
N VAL A 130 14.57 -4.27 2.41
CA VAL A 130 15.90 -4.36 3.07
C VAL A 130 16.36 -3.00 3.60
N ILE A 131 16.18 -1.92 2.83
CA ILE A 131 16.55 -0.57 3.28
C ILE A 131 15.71 -0.17 4.49
N ASN A 132 14.40 -0.37 4.47
CA ASN A 132 13.53 -0.01 5.57
C ASN A 132 13.88 -0.80 6.85
N ILE A 133 14.14 -2.10 6.73
CA ILE A 133 14.65 -2.93 7.86
C ILE A 133 15.97 -2.38 8.40
N SER A 134 16.90 -2.03 7.51
CA SER A 134 18.22 -1.54 7.90
C SER A 134 18.15 -0.23 8.65
N LEU A 135 17.30 0.71 8.23
CA LEU A 135 17.11 2.00 8.91
C LEU A 135 16.46 1.85 10.27
N CYS A 136 15.48 0.96 10.42
CA CYS A 136 14.92 0.62 11.73
C CYS A 136 16.01 0.09 12.67
N ASN A 137 16.87 -0.81 12.19
CA ASN A 137 17.97 -1.37 12.98
C ASN A 137 19.02 -0.30 13.34
N ASP A 138 19.35 0.58 12.39
CA ASP A 138 20.31 1.66 12.60
C ASP A 138 19.83 2.66 13.68
N PHE A 139 18.56 3.05 13.63
CA PHE A 139 17.96 3.87 14.69
C PHE A 139 18.12 3.22 16.07
N ILE A 140 17.74 1.94 16.20
CA ILE A 140 17.80 1.21 17.47
C ILE A 140 19.26 1.12 17.95
N GLN A 141 20.20 0.82 17.07
CA GLN A 141 21.61 0.78 17.39
C GLN A 141 22.15 2.14 17.85
N THR A 142 21.75 3.23 17.18
CA THR A 142 22.14 4.60 17.50
C THR A 142 21.70 4.98 18.91
N VAL A 143 20.47 4.64 19.29
CA VAL A 143 19.96 4.83 20.66
C VAL A 143 20.78 4.00 21.65
N ARG A 144 20.96 2.68 21.40
CA ARG A 144 21.67 1.76 22.32
C ARG A 144 23.15 2.10 22.50
N LYS A 145 23.79 2.67 21.50
CA LYS A 145 25.19 3.15 21.59
C LYS A 145 25.31 4.45 22.39
N GLY A 146 24.19 5.05 22.82
CA GLY A 146 24.16 6.24 23.66
C GLY A 146 24.47 7.55 22.93
N TYR A 147 24.38 7.57 21.60
CA TYR A 147 24.68 8.78 20.82
C TYR A 147 23.73 9.94 21.14
N PHE A 148 22.49 9.69 21.54
CA PHE A 148 21.52 10.73 21.88
C PHE A 148 21.64 11.29 23.29
N HIS A 149 22.55 10.77 24.15
CA HIS A 149 22.77 11.28 25.50
C HIS A 149 21.47 11.41 26.31
N LEU A 150 20.72 10.33 26.47
CA LEU A 150 19.41 10.28 27.13
C LEU A 150 19.56 10.50 28.65
N ASN A 151 19.65 11.74 29.10
CA ASN A 151 19.98 12.13 30.48
C ASN A 151 18.75 12.43 31.35
N THR A 152 17.52 12.33 30.81
CA THR A 152 16.28 12.48 31.58
C THR A 152 15.36 11.26 31.39
N PRO A 153 14.48 10.97 32.37
CA PRO A 153 13.49 9.90 32.26
C PRO A 153 12.56 10.07 31.06
N GLU A 154 12.20 11.30 30.69
CA GLU A 154 11.33 11.64 29.56
C GLU A 154 12.00 11.28 28.22
N LEU A 155 13.26 11.67 28.04
CA LEU A 155 14.04 11.31 26.87
C LEU A 155 14.22 9.79 26.74
N GLN A 156 14.46 9.11 27.88
CA GLN A 156 14.56 7.64 27.88
C GLN A 156 13.21 7.00 27.49
N ALA A 157 12.09 7.48 28.04
CA ALA A 157 10.76 6.98 27.69
C ALA A 157 10.42 7.21 26.22
N MET A 158 10.80 8.37 25.68
CA MET A 158 10.64 8.69 24.24
C MET A 158 11.48 7.74 23.36
N ALA A 159 12.74 7.54 23.70
CA ALA A 159 13.63 6.64 22.98
C ALA A 159 13.12 5.18 23.03
N ASP A 160 12.63 4.72 24.18
CA ASP A 160 12.04 3.39 24.34
C ASP A 160 10.80 3.23 23.45
N ASP A 161 9.99 4.28 23.32
CA ASP A 161 8.82 4.27 22.42
C ASP A 161 9.24 4.24 20.95
N TYR A 162 10.23 5.03 20.55
CA TYR A 162 10.73 5.06 19.17
C TYR A 162 11.40 3.74 18.77
N ILE A 163 12.08 3.07 19.69
CA ILE A 163 12.58 1.70 19.49
C ILE A 163 11.43 0.74 19.21
N ARG A 164 10.33 0.81 19.99
CA ARG A 164 9.15 -0.02 19.73
C ARG A 164 8.56 0.23 18.36
N GLN A 165 8.42 1.50 17.96
CA GLN A 165 7.93 1.87 16.63
C GLN A 165 8.81 1.30 15.52
N CYS A 166 10.14 1.43 15.62
CA CYS A 166 11.06 0.83 14.64
C CYS A 166 10.93 -0.70 14.58
N ARG A 167 10.73 -1.39 15.72
CA ARG A 167 10.50 -2.85 15.75
C ARG A 167 9.18 -3.21 15.06
N VAL A 168 8.11 -2.42 15.23
CA VAL A 168 6.82 -2.63 14.54
C VAL A 168 6.96 -2.44 13.04
N LEU A 169 7.60 -1.34 12.59
CA LEU A 169 7.85 -1.07 11.17
C LEU A 169 8.70 -2.17 10.52
N ARG A 170 9.75 -2.62 11.20
CA ARG A 170 10.59 -3.76 10.80
C ARG A 170 9.76 -5.04 10.67
N GLY A 171 8.89 -5.31 11.64
CA GLY A 171 7.98 -6.44 11.61
C GLY A 171 7.03 -6.42 10.40
N GLY A 172 6.50 -5.25 10.05
CA GLY A 172 5.70 -5.05 8.85
C GLY A 172 6.49 -5.33 7.56
N CYS A 173 7.76 -4.90 7.49
CA CYS A 173 8.62 -5.24 6.35
C CYS A 173 8.88 -6.76 6.26
N TYR A 174 9.14 -7.42 7.39
CA TYR A 174 9.33 -8.88 7.41
C TYR A 174 8.07 -9.66 7.08
N PHE A 175 6.86 -9.15 7.38
CA PHE A 175 5.62 -9.76 6.91
C PHE A 175 5.64 -9.91 5.37
N TYR A 176 5.99 -8.83 4.66
CA TYR A 176 6.09 -8.89 3.19
C TYR A 176 7.30 -9.70 2.70
N MET A 177 8.43 -9.67 3.40
CA MET A 177 9.56 -10.56 3.07
C MET A 177 9.16 -12.03 3.15
N LEU A 178 8.39 -12.41 4.18
CA LEU A 178 7.85 -13.76 4.35
C LEU A 178 6.83 -14.11 3.26
N SER A 179 5.90 -13.20 2.95
CA SER A 179 4.88 -13.45 1.93
C SER A 179 5.47 -13.61 0.54
N LEU A 180 6.35 -12.69 0.14
CA LEU A 180 6.85 -12.58 -1.22
C LEU A 180 8.03 -13.50 -1.51
N PHE A 181 9.02 -13.56 -0.59
CA PHE A 181 10.32 -14.20 -0.84
C PHE A 181 10.59 -15.46 0.01
N GLY A 182 9.93 -15.61 1.13
CA GLY A 182 10.02 -16.81 1.98
C GLY A 182 11.36 -16.93 2.73
N ASN A 183 12.33 -17.67 2.17
CA ASN A 183 13.64 -17.86 2.81
C ASN A 183 14.53 -16.64 2.57
N VAL A 184 14.66 -15.78 3.58
CA VAL A 184 15.29 -14.46 3.44
C VAL A 184 16.37 -14.24 4.50
N PRO A 185 17.32 -13.31 4.27
CA PRO A 185 18.23 -12.92 5.33
C PRO A 185 17.48 -12.24 6.47
N TYR A 186 17.87 -12.57 7.70
CA TYR A 186 17.35 -11.95 8.90
C TYR A 186 18.40 -11.05 9.54
N ALA A 187 18.05 -9.79 9.73
CA ALA A 187 18.85 -8.78 10.40
C ALA A 187 18.02 -8.06 11.46
N ASP A 188 18.58 -7.91 12.63
CA ASP A 188 18.04 -7.11 13.73
C ASP A 188 19.12 -6.09 14.19
N GLU A 189 18.83 -5.37 15.24
CA GLU A 189 19.75 -4.39 15.80
C GLU A 189 21.03 -4.98 16.42
N ASN A 190 21.14 -6.29 16.53
CA ASN A 190 22.37 -6.98 16.98
C ASN A 190 23.24 -7.40 15.80
N SER A 191 22.76 -7.25 14.57
CA SER A 191 23.49 -7.59 13.36
C SER A 191 24.62 -6.59 13.12
N THR A 192 25.78 -7.08 12.70
CA THR A 192 26.94 -6.22 12.41
C THR A 192 26.71 -5.44 11.12
N ILE A 193 26.82 -4.12 11.17
CA ILE A 193 26.71 -3.25 9.99
C ILE A 193 27.78 -3.65 8.96
N GLY A 194 27.35 -3.80 7.70
CA GLY A 194 28.24 -4.17 6.59
C GLY A 194 28.56 -5.66 6.50
N SER A 195 28.07 -6.50 7.42
CA SER A 195 28.17 -7.95 7.30
C SER A 195 26.99 -8.54 6.51
N VAL A 196 27.23 -9.69 5.88
CA VAL A 196 26.16 -10.47 5.24
C VAL A 196 25.35 -11.15 6.33
N SER A 197 24.06 -10.81 6.43
CA SER A 197 23.14 -11.44 7.38
C SER A 197 22.86 -12.90 6.99
N PRO A 198 22.68 -13.81 7.94
CA PRO A 198 22.38 -15.20 7.64
C PRO A 198 21.01 -15.33 6.96
N GLN A 199 20.95 -16.12 5.88
CA GLN A 199 19.67 -16.54 5.30
C GLN A 199 19.04 -17.60 6.21
N LEU A 200 17.80 -17.37 6.60
CA LEU A 200 17.02 -18.30 7.41
C LEU A 200 15.88 -18.89 6.57
N THR A 201 15.35 -20.00 7.02
CA THR A 201 14.12 -20.56 6.46
C THR A 201 12.93 -19.65 6.77
N ARG A 202 11.88 -19.72 5.95
CA ARG A 202 10.64 -18.96 6.14
C ARG A 202 10.08 -19.13 7.56
N ALA A 203 10.09 -20.35 8.06
CA ALA A 203 9.61 -20.67 9.42
C ALA A 203 10.49 -20.01 10.51
N GLU A 204 11.81 -20.08 10.38
CA GLU A 204 12.71 -19.44 11.35
C GLU A 204 12.58 -17.91 11.36
N VAL A 205 12.41 -17.28 10.19
CA VAL A 205 12.14 -15.84 10.12
C VAL A 205 10.81 -15.52 10.78
N PHE A 206 9.75 -16.29 10.48
CA PHE A 206 8.44 -16.12 11.10
C PHE A 206 8.54 -16.18 12.63
N ASP A 207 9.19 -17.20 13.18
CA ASP A 207 9.33 -17.37 14.64
C ASP A 207 10.05 -16.19 15.28
N ARG A 208 11.11 -15.67 14.65
CA ARG A 208 11.87 -14.51 15.17
C ARG A 208 11.04 -13.24 15.14
N VAL A 209 10.35 -12.97 14.04
CA VAL A 209 9.51 -11.77 13.87
C VAL A 209 8.35 -11.78 14.86
N VAL A 210 7.70 -12.93 15.01
CA VAL A 210 6.61 -13.09 15.98
C VAL A 210 7.12 -12.87 17.40
N ALA A 211 8.24 -13.49 17.79
CA ALA A 211 8.82 -13.31 19.13
C ALA A 211 9.17 -11.85 19.41
N ASP A 212 9.75 -11.14 18.43
CA ASP A 212 10.09 -9.72 18.52
C ASP A 212 8.84 -8.86 18.75
N LEU A 213 7.79 -9.06 17.95
CA LEU A 213 6.56 -8.28 18.05
C LEU A 213 5.72 -8.64 19.29
N GLU A 214 5.73 -9.89 19.75
CA GLU A 214 5.05 -10.26 21.03
C GLU A 214 5.69 -9.52 22.22
N GLU A 215 7.01 -9.40 22.25
CA GLU A 215 7.69 -8.59 23.26
C GLU A 215 7.28 -7.12 23.18
N VAL A 216 7.20 -6.56 21.96
CA VAL A 216 6.74 -5.17 21.76
C VAL A 216 5.29 -5.00 22.19
N SER A 217 4.39 -5.88 21.80
CA SER A 217 2.97 -5.87 22.18
C SER A 217 2.81 -5.87 23.71
N LYS A 218 3.54 -6.74 24.41
CA LYS A 218 3.57 -6.77 25.87
C LYS A 218 4.10 -5.46 26.46
N SER A 219 5.17 -4.91 25.90
CA SER A 219 5.75 -3.63 26.35
C SER A 219 4.75 -2.47 26.20
N TYR A 220 3.97 -2.43 25.12
CA TYR A 220 2.91 -1.43 24.94
C TYR A 220 1.77 -1.59 25.96
N ALA A 221 1.40 -2.81 26.31
CA ALA A 221 0.38 -3.05 27.34
C ALA A 221 0.83 -2.54 28.72
N GLU A 222 2.13 -2.63 29.03
CA GLU A 222 2.70 -2.14 30.28
C GLU A 222 2.94 -0.61 30.27
N LYS A 223 3.34 -0.07 29.12
CA LYS A 223 3.67 1.35 28.91
C LYS A 223 3.03 1.83 27.60
N PRO A 224 1.75 2.23 27.61
CA PRO A 224 1.11 2.77 26.43
C PRO A 224 1.88 3.96 25.86
N SER A 225 1.87 4.08 24.55
CA SER A 225 2.43 5.22 23.83
C SER A 225 1.32 6.16 23.39
N THR A 226 1.62 7.45 23.31
CA THR A 226 0.78 8.43 22.64
C THR A 226 1.18 8.45 21.18
N THR A 227 0.58 7.57 20.36
CA THR A 227 0.80 7.63 18.93
C THR A 227 -0.05 8.73 18.30
N HIS A 228 0.54 9.39 17.34
CA HIS A 228 -0.12 10.35 16.47
C HIS A 228 -0.40 9.72 15.12
N TRP A 229 -1.29 10.33 14.34
CA TRP A 229 -1.55 9.91 12.98
C TRP A 229 -0.24 9.80 12.15
N GLY A 230 -0.10 8.72 11.41
CA GLY A 230 1.11 8.43 10.62
C GLY A 230 2.20 7.68 11.37
N PHE A 231 2.07 7.52 12.71
CA PHE A 231 3.00 6.74 13.52
C PHE A 231 2.38 5.42 13.96
N VAL A 232 3.18 4.36 14.00
CA VAL A 232 2.72 3.04 14.45
C VAL A 232 2.76 2.92 15.98
N GLY A 233 1.80 2.18 16.54
CA GLY A 233 1.71 1.93 17.98
C GLY A 233 1.21 0.53 18.28
N GLN A 234 0.57 0.36 19.44
CA GLN A 234 0.07 -0.93 19.90
C GLN A 234 -0.88 -1.59 18.91
N ASP A 235 -1.83 -0.82 18.34
CA ASP A 235 -2.80 -1.38 17.41
C ASP A 235 -2.15 -1.88 16.13
N ALA A 236 -1.17 -1.15 15.59
CA ALA A 236 -0.39 -1.60 14.43
C ALA A 236 0.45 -2.84 14.75
N CYS A 237 1.06 -2.92 15.95
CA CYS A 237 1.81 -4.07 16.39
C CYS A 237 0.93 -5.33 16.46
N ASP A 238 -0.21 -5.25 17.16
CA ASP A 238 -1.13 -6.38 17.30
C ASP A 238 -1.80 -6.74 15.97
N ALA A 239 -2.07 -5.76 15.09
CA ALA A 239 -2.61 -6.01 13.77
C ALA A 239 -1.61 -6.77 12.87
N ILE A 240 -0.32 -6.40 12.89
CA ILE A 240 0.73 -7.15 12.18
C ILE A 240 0.87 -8.56 12.75
N LEU A 241 0.82 -8.73 14.07
CA LEU A 241 0.80 -10.06 14.71
C LEU A 241 -0.42 -10.89 14.26
N ALA A 242 -1.61 -10.28 14.20
CA ALA A 242 -2.81 -10.96 13.71
C ALA A 242 -2.62 -11.43 12.26
N LYS A 243 -2.06 -10.59 11.37
CA LYS A 243 -1.74 -10.94 9.98
C LYS A 243 -0.68 -12.06 9.89
N LEU A 244 0.36 -12.02 10.73
CA LEU A 244 1.37 -13.08 10.80
C LEU A 244 0.74 -14.41 11.22
N TYR A 245 -0.08 -14.41 12.27
CA TYR A 245 -0.76 -15.60 12.75
C TYR A 245 -1.83 -16.13 11.80
N LEU A 246 -2.54 -15.24 11.08
CA LEU A 246 -3.48 -15.61 10.02
C LEU A 246 -2.79 -16.43 8.93
N ASN A 247 -1.55 -16.05 8.59
CA ASN A 247 -0.73 -16.68 7.55
C ASN A 247 0.29 -17.70 8.11
N ALA A 248 0.18 -18.11 9.39
CA ALA A 248 1.17 -18.96 10.05
C ALA A 248 1.35 -20.32 9.37
N GLU A 249 0.26 -20.93 8.90
CA GLU A 249 0.31 -22.19 8.16
C GLU A 249 1.09 -22.02 6.84
N LEU A 250 0.84 -20.94 6.11
CA LEU A 250 1.56 -20.60 4.87
C LEU A 250 3.05 -20.32 5.13
N PHE A 251 3.40 -19.69 6.25
CA PHE A 251 4.77 -19.25 6.54
C PHE A 251 5.61 -20.32 7.25
N SER A 252 5.03 -21.07 8.18
CA SER A 252 5.74 -22.02 9.03
C SER A 252 5.26 -23.48 8.88
N GLY A 253 4.19 -23.70 8.11
CA GLY A 253 3.55 -25.02 8.02
C GLY A 253 2.69 -25.37 9.24
N THR A 254 2.54 -24.49 10.22
CA THR A 254 1.77 -24.72 11.44
C THR A 254 0.70 -23.65 11.64
N PRO A 255 -0.59 -23.99 11.59
CA PRO A 255 -1.66 -23.02 11.75
C PRO A 255 -1.69 -22.48 13.19
N GLN A 256 -1.99 -21.19 13.34
CA GLN A 256 -2.08 -20.50 14.63
C GLN A 256 -3.36 -19.64 14.73
N TRP A 257 -4.50 -20.18 14.31
CA TRP A 257 -5.78 -19.50 14.23
C TRP A 257 -6.23 -18.88 15.57
N ALA A 258 -6.01 -19.57 16.68
CA ALA A 258 -6.38 -19.07 18.00
C ALA A 258 -5.61 -17.79 18.38
N LYS A 259 -4.32 -17.70 18.02
CA LYS A 259 -3.50 -16.49 18.25
C LYS A 259 -3.88 -15.36 17.30
N CYS A 260 -4.24 -15.69 16.05
CA CYS A 260 -4.81 -14.70 15.14
C CYS A 260 -6.07 -14.06 15.73
N LEU A 261 -7.01 -14.89 16.19
CA LEU A 261 -8.24 -14.41 16.82
C LEU A 261 -7.96 -13.57 18.08
N GLU A 262 -7.01 -13.99 18.91
CA GLU A 262 -6.61 -13.24 20.12
C GLU A 262 -6.11 -11.84 19.76
N LYS A 263 -5.18 -11.70 18.80
CA LYS A 263 -4.60 -10.42 18.43
C LYS A 263 -5.58 -9.54 17.68
N ALA A 264 -6.34 -10.08 16.74
CA ALA A 264 -7.40 -9.35 16.05
C ALA A 264 -8.46 -8.82 17.03
N ASN A 265 -8.91 -9.65 17.97
CA ASN A 265 -9.85 -9.22 19.01
C ASN A 265 -9.25 -8.20 19.98
N ALA A 266 -7.95 -8.23 20.26
CA ALA A 266 -7.30 -7.20 21.07
C ALA A 266 -7.43 -5.83 20.41
N VAL A 267 -7.17 -5.72 19.09
CA VAL A 267 -7.37 -4.50 18.31
C VAL A 267 -8.84 -4.10 18.27
N ILE A 268 -9.74 -5.01 17.89
CA ILE A 268 -11.18 -4.76 17.84
C ILE A 268 -11.69 -4.22 19.17
N ASN A 269 -11.31 -4.82 20.28
CA ASN A 269 -11.78 -4.42 21.61
C ASN A 269 -11.28 -3.04 22.05
N ARG A 270 -10.11 -2.59 21.59
CA ARG A 270 -9.62 -1.24 21.88
C ARG A 270 -10.31 -0.18 21.03
N LEU A 271 -10.67 -0.50 19.80
CA LEU A 271 -11.18 0.46 18.83
C LEU A 271 -12.72 0.48 18.72
N LYS A 272 -13.43 -0.57 19.18
CA LYS A 272 -14.89 -0.59 19.18
C LYS A 272 -15.49 0.47 20.11
N GLY A 273 -16.72 0.84 19.85
CA GLY A 273 -17.51 1.81 20.64
C GLY A 273 -18.04 2.95 19.80
N PRO A 274 -17.20 3.77 19.13
CA PRO A 274 -17.67 4.76 18.16
C PRO A 274 -17.93 4.13 16.78
N GLY A 275 -18.44 4.93 15.84
CA GLY A 275 -18.64 4.58 14.45
C GLY A 275 -19.83 3.65 14.19
N PHE A 276 -19.84 3.05 13.01
CA PHE A 276 -20.96 2.28 12.50
C PHE A 276 -21.43 1.19 13.45
N GLN A 277 -22.64 1.34 13.98
CA GLN A 277 -23.26 0.41 14.95
C GLN A 277 -22.38 0.09 16.19
N GLY A 278 -21.48 1.00 16.58
CA GLY A 278 -20.56 0.78 17.70
C GLY A 278 -19.41 -0.19 17.43
N SER A 279 -19.16 -0.51 16.17
CA SER A 279 -18.10 -1.45 15.75
C SER A 279 -16.69 -0.84 15.74
N GLY A 280 -16.57 0.50 15.78
CA GLY A 280 -15.32 1.19 15.52
C GLY A 280 -15.00 1.40 14.03
N LEU A 281 -15.85 0.88 13.12
CA LEU A 281 -15.75 1.16 11.69
C LEU A 281 -16.29 2.55 11.38
N ALA A 282 -15.72 3.22 10.40
CA ALA A 282 -16.22 4.51 9.93
C ALA A 282 -17.67 4.39 9.44
N GLU A 283 -18.51 5.40 9.75
CA GLU A 283 -19.90 5.45 9.27
C GLU A 283 -19.96 5.46 7.74
N HIS A 284 -19.08 6.23 7.11
CA HIS A 284 -19.00 6.37 5.66
C HIS A 284 -17.68 5.80 5.12
N TYR A 285 -17.78 4.75 4.33
CA TYR A 285 -16.64 4.01 3.77
C TYR A 285 -15.62 4.90 3.05
N HIS A 286 -16.12 5.82 2.21
CA HIS A 286 -15.24 6.65 1.36
C HIS A 286 -14.41 7.66 2.15
N ASN A 287 -14.83 8.02 3.36
CA ASN A 287 -14.07 8.94 4.22
C ASN A 287 -12.71 8.37 4.62
N LEU A 288 -12.57 7.04 4.64
CA LEU A 288 -11.30 6.37 4.92
C LEU A 288 -10.23 6.64 3.84
N PHE A 289 -10.66 7.02 2.63
CA PHE A 289 -9.82 7.10 1.43
C PHE A 289 -9.87 8.48 0.77
N ALA A 290 -10.37 9.48 1.48
CA ALA A 290 -10.48 10.87 1.02
C ALA A 290 -9.21 11.69 1.29
N ALA A 291 -9.05 12.82 0.63
CA ALA A 291 -7.91 13.71 0.82
C ALA A 291 -7.71 14.14 2.28
N ASN A 292 -8.81 14.29 3.01
CA ASN A 292 -8.82 14.64 4.43
C ASN A 292 -9.10 13.43 5.36
N ASN A 293 -8.75 12.22 4.96
CA ASN A 293 -8.99 11.03 5.79
C ASN A 293 -8.32 11.11 7.17
N ARG A 294 -7.27 11.92 7.30
CA ARG A 294 -6.64 12.26 8.58
C ARG A 294 -7.59 12.96 9.55
N ASP A 295 -8.43 13.88 9.07
CA ASP A 295 -9.29 14.71 9.91
C ASP A 295 -10.36 13.88 10.62
N TYR A 296 -10.73 12.75 10.04
CA TYR A 296 -11.64 11.79 10.65
C TYR A 296 -11.06 11.07 11.84
N ALA A 297 -9.75 10.84 11.86
CA ALA A 297 -9.08 10.15 12.94
C ALA A 297 -8.73 11.07 14.12
N ILE A 298 -8.54 12.36 13.89
CA ILE A 298 -7.99 13.30 14.87
C ILE A 298 -9.03 14.29 15.40
N GLY A 299 -10.13 14.49 14.72
CA GLY A 299 -10.84 15.79 14.75
C GLY A 299 -12.06 15.94 15.63
N GLY A 300 -12.49 15.00 16.48
CA GLY A 300 -13.68 15.32 17.26
C GLY A 300 -14.34 14.17 18.03
N ALA A 301 -15.47 14.45 18.65
CA ALA A 301 -16.24 13.51 19.47
C ALA A 301 -16.70 12.22 18.77
N ASN A 302 -16.55 12.17 17.45
CA ASN A 302 -16.88 11.03 16.59
C ASN A 302 -15.67 10.51 15.79
N ALA A 303 -14.45 10.85 16.18
CA ALA A 303 -13.27 10.35 15.53
C ALA A 303 -13.22 8.81 15.62
N VAL A 304 -13.13 8.15 14.46
CA VAL A 304 -13.08 6.70 14.35
C VAL A 304 -11.69 6.33 13.88
N ASN A 305 -10.92 5.66 14.72
CA ASN A 305 -9.58 5.20 14.37
C ASN A 305 -9.62 3.86 13.58
N GLU A 306 -10.44 3.78 12.56
CA GLU A 306 -10.44 2.59 11.71
C GLU A 306 -9.11 2.39 10.99
N ASN A 307 -8.46 3.48 10.56
CA ASN A 307 -7.16 3.43 9.90
C ASN A 307 -6.04 3.28 10.96
N ILE A 308 -5.49 2.09 11.08
CA ILE A 308 -4.53 1.70 12.14
C ILE A 308 -3.09 2.07 11.77
N TRP A 309 -2.69 1.79 10.54
CA TRP A 309 -1.39 2.15 10.00
C TRP A 309 -1.59 2.84 8.66
N VAL A 310 -1.15 4.09 8.58
CA VAL A 310 -1.22 4.90 7.36
C VAL A 310 0.17 5.40 6.98
N ILE A 311 0.36 5.62 5.69
CA ILE A 311 1.52 6.32 5.14
C ILE A 311 1.04 7.70 4.72
N PRO A 312 1.52 8.77 5.38
CA PRO A 312 1.11 10.12 5.08
C PRO A 312 1.47 10.53 3.65
N SER A 313 0.57 11.30 3.03
CA SER A 313 0.76 11.93 1.72
C SER A 313 0.43 13.42 1.81
N SER A 314 1.09 14.22 1.01
CA SER A 314 0.80 15.65 0.94
C SER A 314 1.41 16.26 -0.31
N GLU A 315 0.60 16.90 -1.14
CA GLU A 315 1.07 17.68 -2.28
C GLU A 315 2.09 18.74 -1.86
N ALA A 316 1.87 19.39 -0.73
CA ALA A 316 2.73 20.46 -0.27
C ALA A 316 4.09 20.00 0.29
N HIS A 317 4.14 18.81 0.91
CA HIS A 317 5.28 18.40 1.74
C HIS A 317 5.85 17.02 1.42
N LEU A 318 5.03 16.11 0.91
CA LEU A 318 5.36 14.70 0.71
C LEU A 318 4.94 14.21 -0.67
N LYS A 319 5.31 14.95 -1.72
CA LYS A 319 5.00 14.57 -3.10
C LYS A 319 5.56 13.19 -3.43
N ASN A 320 4.67 12.28 -3.81
CA ASN A 320 5.07 11.00 -4.37
C ASN A 320 4.01 10.48 -5.34
N TYR A 321 4.44 9.71 -6.34
CA TYR A 321 3.59 9.08 -7.33
C TYR A 321 3.22 7.64 -6.94
N SER A 322 2.98 7.40 -5.66
CA SER A 322 2.50 6.14 -5.11
C SER A 322 1.35 6.37 -4.12
N GLY A 323 1.00 5.38 -3.32
CA GLY A 323 -0.11 5.50 -2.40
C GLY A 323 -1.41 5.86 -3.11
N ALA A 324 -2.14 6.82 -2.58
CA ALA A 324 -3.39 7.28 -3.16
C ALA A 324 -3.21 7.87 -4.57
N THR A 325 -2.10 8.57 -4.85
CA THR A 325 -1.81 9.11 -6.19
C THR A 325 -1.78 7.99 -7.24
N LEU A 326 -1.05 6.89 -6.99
CA LEU A 326 -1.04 5.74 -7.88
C LEU A 326 -2.44 5.15 -8.06
N LEU A 327 -3.18 4.98 -6.97
CA LEU A 327 -4.48 4.32 -6.98
C LEU A 327 -5.57 5.17 -7.63
N ILE A 328 -5.38 6.48 -7.70
CA ILE A 328 -6.25 7.37 -8.46
C ILE A 328 -5.77 7.45 -9.92
N GLU A 329 -4.56 7.91 -10.17
CA GLU A 329 -4.07 8.18 -11.52
C GLU A 329 -3.82 6.91 -12.35
N GLY A 330 -3.43 5.82 -11.70
CA GLY A 330 -3.21 4.53 -12.38
C GLY A 330 -4.48 3.95 -12.98
N PHE A 331 -5.62 4.17 -12.34
CA PHE A 331 -6.92 3.71 -12.83
C PHE A 331 -7.64 4.75 -13.69
N ILE A 332 -7.34 6.03 -13.60
CA ILE A 332 -8.01 7.07 -14.40
C ILE A 332 -7.45 7.12 -15.83
N ALA A 333 -8.33 7.44 -16.77
CA ALA A 333 -7.97 7.61 -18.18
C ALA A 333 -7.00 8.79 -18.40
N SER A 334 -6.01 8.58 -19.24
CA SER A 334 -4.83 9.38 -19.40
C SER A 334 -4.99 10.69 -20.16
N GLN A 335 -3.82 11.28 -20.40
CA GLN A 335 -3.54 12.49 -21.17
C GLN A 335 -4.41 12.71 -22.41
N GLY A 336 -4.99 13.88 -22.52
CA GLY A 336 -5.91 14.29 -23.59
C GLY A 336 -7.34 14.51 -23.09
N VAL A 337 -7.61 14.13 -21.85
CA VAL A 337 -8.88 14.33 -21.15
C VAL A 337 -9.05 15.77 -20.66
N GLN A 338 -8.01 16.54 -20.65
CA GLN A 338 -8.01 17.92 -20.15
C GLN A 338 -8.62 18.96 -21.08
N ALA A 339 -9.12 18.60 -22.18
CA ALA A 339 -9.80 19.61 -22.93
C ALA A 339 -11.18 19.85 -22.29
N THR A 340 -11.32 20.88 -21.47
CA THR A 340 -12.45 21.76 -21.71
C THR A 340 -12.61 21.78 -23.20
N LEU A 341 -13.74 21.22 -23.73
CA LEU A 341 -14.06 21.23 -25.15
C LEU A 341 -14.05 22.69 -25.64
N LYS A 342 -12.87 23.21 -25.93
CA LYS A 342 -12.74 24.51 -26.61
C LYS A 342 -12.97 24.25 -28.07
N GLU A 343 -13.95 24.95 -28.59
CA GLU A 343 -14.13 25.03 -30.05
C GLU A 343 -12.79 25.44 -30.70
N PRO A 344 -12.24 24.63 -31.59
CA PRO A 344 -10.96 24.95 -32.23
C PRO A 344 -11.07 26.25 -32.98
N VAL A 345 -10.13 27.16 -32.76
CA VAL A 345 -10.01 28.42 -33.48
C VAL A 345 -8.99 28.23 -34.60
N ARG A 346 -9.38 28.61 -35.84
CA ARG A 346 -8.54 28.34 -37.03
C ARG A 346 -7.12 28.90 -36.91
N GLU A 347 -7.00 30.08 -36.30
CA GLU A 347 -5.73 30.79 -36.14
C GLU A 347 -4.72 30.07 -35.24
N ASP A 348 -5.17 29.12 -34.42
CA ASP A 348 -4.31 28.32 -33.53
C ASP A 348 -3.58 27.19 -34.27
N TYR A 349 -3.87 26.97 -35.56
CA TYR A 349 -3.33 25.84 -36.35
C TYR A 349 -2.58 26.33 -37.60
N GLU A 350 -1.36 25.89 -37.77
CA GLU A 350 -0.55 26.23 -38.98
C GLU A 350 -1.08 25.54 -40.23
N LYS A 351 -1.63 24.32 -40.10
CA LYS A 351 -2.13 23.53 -41.24
C LYS A 351 -3.64 23.35 -41.17
N GLU A 352 -4.27 23.48 -42.34
CA GLU A 352 -5.71 23.26 -42.52
C GLU A 352 -6.12 21.84 -42.11
N GLU A 353 -5.29 20.85 -42.40
CA GLU A 353 -5.55 19.46 -42.05
C GLU A 353 -5.63 19.23 -40.51
N ASP A 354 -4.75 19.90 -39.75
CA ASP A 354 -4.70 19.78 -38.29
C ASP A 354 -5.89 20.49 -37.66
N TYR A 355 -6.27 21.65 -38.21
CA TYR A 355 -7.50 22.32 -37.79
C TYR A 355 -8.74 21.45 -38.04
N ASN A 356 -8.85 20.85 -39.24
CA ASN A 356 -9.98 20.00 -39.57
C ASN A 356 -10.05 18.73 -38.71
N LYS A 357 -8.91 18.16 -38.31
CA LYS A 357 -8.86 17.06 -37.32
C LYS A 357 -9.37 17.53 -35.96
N ALA A 358 -8.96 18.71 -35.51
CA ALA A 358 -9.39 19.27 -34.24
C ALA A 358 -10.90 19.58 -34.24
N VAL A 359 -11.43 20.15 -35.32
CA VAL A 359 -12.86 20.41 -35.51
C VAL A 359 -13.66 19.10 -35.51
N LYS A 360 -13.17 18.08 -36.22
CA LYS A 360 -13.80 16.76 -36.20
C LYS A 360 -13.83 16.17 -34.79
N LYS A 361 -12.69 16.19 -34.08
CA LYS A 361 -12.59 15.71 -32.70
C LYS A 361 -13.53 16.46 -31.76
N TYR A 362 -13.63 17.78 -31.91
CA TYR A 362 -14.53 18.62 -31.14
C TYR A 362 -16.01 18.28 -31.40
N ASN A 363 -16.38 18.11 -32.68
CA ASN A 363 -17.74 17.77 -33.06
C ASN A 363 -18.13 16.34 -32.63
N ASP A 364 -17.22 15.39 -32.75
CA ASP A 364 -17.43 14.01 -32.28
C ASP A 364 -17.61 13.99 -30.76
N ALA A 365 -16.87 14.80 -30.03
CA ALA A 365 -16.99 14.93 -28.56
C ALA A 365 -18.24 15.71 -28.13
N LYS A 366 -18.82 16.53 -29.00
CA LYS A 366 -20.02 17.35 -28.74
C LYS A 366 -21.31 16.64 -29.15
N ASP A 367 -21.26 15.37 -29.49
CA ASP A 367 -22.44 14.58 -29.85
C ASP A 367 -23.30 14.32 -28.61
N TRP A 368 -24.26 15.22 -28.37
CA TRP A 368 -25.13 15.21 -27.22
C TRP A 368 -26.11 14.00 -27.18
N GLU A 369 -26.34 13.34 -28.29
CA GLU A 369 -27.16 12.13 -28.33
C GLU A 369 -26.49 10.95 -27.58
N LYS A 370 -25.16 11.02 -27.40
CA LYS A 370 -24.35 10.05 -26.68
C LYS A 370 -23.90 10.56 -25.30
N THR A 371 -24.45 11.67 -24.84
CA THR A 371 -24.06 12.25 -23.57
C THR A 371 -24.69 11.47 -22.43
N VAL A 372 -23.89 10.97 -21.54
CA VAL A 372 -24.30 10.37 -20.27
C VAL A 372 -24.35 11.47 -19.20
N SER A 373 -25.47 11.62 -18.56
CA SER A 373 -25.63 12.50 -17.39
C SER A 373 -25.62 11.65 -16.13
N TYR A 374 -24.82 12.05 -15.18
CA TYR A 374 -24.62 11.29 -13.95
C TYR A 374 -24.45 12.25 -12.76
N THR A 375 -25.09 11.93 -11.65
CA THR A 375 -24.96 12.70 -10.40
C THR A 375 -24.06 11.93 -9.44
N HIS A 376 -22.92 12.51 -9.07
CA HIS A 376 -22.01 11.94 -8.09
C HIS A 376 -21.84 12.91 -6.93
N ASN A 377 -22.08 12.45 -5.71
CA ASN A 377 -21.99 13.26 -4.50
C ASN A 377 -22.72 14.61 -4.59
N GLY A 378 -23.90 14.64 -5.27
CA GLY A 378 -24.72 15.83 -5.43
C GLY A 378 -24.25 16.82 -6.50
N ILE A 379 -23.22 16.47 -7.28
CA ILE A 379 -22.74 17.25 -8.42
C ILE A 379 -23.19 16.56 -9.70
N ASP A 380 -23.83 17.31 -10.59
CA ASP A 380 -24.24 16.82 -11.90
C ASP A 380 -23.09 16.91 -12.90
N TYR A 381 -22.76 15.78 -13.49
CA TYR A 381 -21.77 15.67 -14.57
C TYR A 381 -22.48 15.24 -15.84
N SER A 382 -22.00 15.75 -16.97
CA SER A 382 -22.45 15.32 -18.29
C SER A 382 -21.24 15.13 -19.18
N PHE A 383 -21.09 13.97 -19.79
CA PHE A 383 -20.01 13.68 -20.69
C PHE A 383 -20.43 12.71 -21.80
N ASN A 384 -19.71 12.75 -22.91
CA ASN A 384 -19.82 11.76 -23.95
C ASN A 384 -18.74 10.68 -23.73
N PRO A 385 -19.12 9.44 -23.39
CA PRO A 385 -18.17 8.35 -23.12
C PRO A 385 -17.28 8.03 -24.34
N GLU A 386 -17.70 8.33 -25.57
CA GLU A 386 -16.86 8.16 -26.76
C GLU A 386 -15.87 9.33 -26.96
N SER A 387 -16.05 10.44 -26.29
CA SER A 387 -15.07 11.52 -26.31
C SER A 387 -13.93 11.20 -25.37
N LYS A 388 -12.86 10.63 -25.91
CA LYS A 388 -11.61 10.51 -25.17
C LYS A 388 -11.28 11.85 -24.55
N GLY A 389 -11.45 11.97 -23.27
CA GLY A 389 -11.07 13.19 -22.64
C GLY A 389 -12.05 13.91 -21.81
N CYS A 390 -13.21 13.37 -21.54
CA CYS A 390 -14.17 14.10 -20.74
C CYS A 390 -13.95 13.89 -19.24
N CYS A 391 -14.06 14.98 -18.51
CA CYS A 391 -14.44 15.15 -17.08
C CYS A 391 -13.90 14.19 -16.01
N LEU A 392 -13.24 13.10 -16.35
CA LEU A 392 -12.77 12.11 -15.37
C LEU A 392 -11.76 12.71 -14.38
N ASN A 393 -10.91 13.64 -14.84
CA ASN A 393 -9.94 14.30 -13.95
C ASN A 393 -10.62 15.28 -13.00
N GLU A 394 -11.66 15.99 -13.45
CA GLU A 394 -12.46 16.86 -12.59
C GLU A 394 -13.21 16.05 -11.54
N TRP A 395 -13.66 14.86 -11.91
CA TRP A 395 -14.34 13.92 -11.03
C TRP A 395 -13.48 13.44 -9.85
N TYR A 396 -12.21 13.12 -10.10
CA TYR A 396 -11.33 12.58 -9.07
C TYR A 396 -10.43 13.64 -8.45
N ASN A 397 -10.46 14.85 -8.99
CA ASN A 397 -9.71 16.01 -8.53
C ASN A 397 -8.20 15.73 -8.33
N VAL A 398 -7.64 14.93 -9.23
CA VAL A 398 -6.20 14.82 -9.38
C VAL A 398 -5.81 15.47 -10.67
N ALA A 399 -4.77 16.25 -10.65
CA ALA A 399 -4.51 17.26 -11.61
C ALA A 399 -4.19 16.73 -12.96
N GLN A 400 -3.75 16.36 -13.61
CA GLN A 400 -3.22 16.65 -14.96
C GLN A 400 -3.21 15.50 -15.93
N SER A 401 -3.07 14.27 -15.48
CA SER A 401 -2.99 13.17 -16.42
C SER A 401 -3.17 11.84 -15.71
N GLY A 402 -4.37 11.33 -15.69
CA GLY A 402 -4.57 9.91 -15.39
C GLY A 402 -3.66 9.06 -16.28
N TRP A 403 -3.07 8.01 -15.73
CA TRP A 403 -2.15 7.15 -16.48
C TRP A 403 -2.88 6.03 -17.19
N LYS A 404 -4.06 5.66 -16.72
CA LYS A 404 -4.84 4.50 -17.14
C LYS A 404 -3.94 3.30 -17.50
N CYS A 405 -3.06 2.97 -16.61
CA CYS A 405 -2.20 1.81 -16.75
C CYS A 405 -2.78 0.58 -16.06
N MET A 406 -3.89 0.73 -15.34
CA MET A 406 -4.54 -0.36 -14.60
C MET A 406 -6.05 -0.34 -14.77
N THR A 407 -6.65 -1.54 -14.79
CA THR A 407 -8.10 -1.77 -14.74
C THR A 407 -8.40 -2.97 -13.85
N ALA A 408 -9.66 -3.14 -13.44
CA ALA A 408 -10.10 -4.37 -12.79
C ALA A 408 -10.27 -5.49 -13.82
N ARG A 409 -10.01 -6.73 -13.40
CA ARG A 409 -10.36 -7.91 -14.20
C ARG A 409 -11.83 -8.25 -14.02
N GLU A 410 -12.42 -8.87 -15.05
CA GLU A 410 -13.82 -9.27 -15.05
C GLU A 410 -14.16 -10.17 -13.86
N GLU A 411 -13.30 -11.12 -13.52
CA GLU A 411 -13.51 -12.06 -12.43
C GLU A 411 -13.50 -11.39 -11.04
N PHE A 412 -12.86 -10.23 -10.92
CA PHE A 412 -12.93 -9.42 -9.72
C PHE A 412 -14.21 -8.58 -9.70
N VAL A 413 -14.58 -7.97 -10.83
CA VAL A 413 -15.83 -7.21 -10.98
C VAL A 413 -17.03 -8.08 -10.59
N ASP A 414 -17.07 -9.34 -11.03
CA ASP A 414 -18.15 -10.29 -10.74
C ASP A 414 -18.32 -10.64 -9.25
N LYS A 415 -17.40 -10.26 -8.40
CA LYS A 415 -17.52 -10.52 -6.94
C LYS A 415 -18.49 -9.56 -6.24
N PHE A 416 -18.78 -8.42 -6.84
CA PHE A 416 -19.66 -7.41 -6.25
C PHE A 416 -21.13 -7.71 -6.54
N ASP A 417 -22.02 -7.13 -5.72
CA ASP A 417 -23.47 -7.33 -5.79
C ASP A 417 -24.09 -6.35 -6.79
N TRP A 418 -24.12 -6.76 -8.05
CA TRP A 418 -24.67 -5.96 -9.15
C TRP A 418 -26.16 -6.26 -9.36
N GLU A 419 -26.92 -5.23 -9.75
CA GLU A 419 -28.36 -5.34 -10.06
C GLU A 419 -28.62 -5.67 -11.53
N ASP A 420 -27.61 -5.50 -12.40
CA ASP A 420 -27.70 -5.70 -13.85
C ASP A 420 -26.56 -6.58 -14.38
N ASP A 421 -26.81 -7.22 -15.52
CA ASP A 421 -25.84 -8.13 -16.17
C ASP A 421 -24.58 -7.39 -16.66
N GLU A 422 -24.69 -6.10 -16.98
CA GLU A 422 -23.58 -5.24 -17.38
C GLU A 422 -22.71 -4.80 -16.19
N CYS A 423 -23.09 -5.11 -14.96
CA CYS A 423 -22.41 -4.67 -13.75
C CYS A 423 -22.25 -3.13 -13.67
N SER A 424 -23.33 -2.39 -13.92
CA SER A 424 -23.32 -0.93 -13.92
C SER A 424 -24.00 -0.31 -12.69
N ILE A 425 -24.91 -1.02 -12.06
CA ILE A 425 -25.69 -0.57 -10.91
C ILE A 425 -25.49 -1.54 -9.76
N SER A 426 -25.16 -1.01 -8.58
CA SER A 426 -24.99 -1.81 -7.37
C SER A 426 -25.46 -1.05 -6.12
N ASN A 427 -26.02 -1.79 -5.16
CA ASN A 427 -26.27 -1.30 -3.81
C ASN A 427 -25.00 -1.30 -2.94
N ASP A 428 -23.93 -1.96 -3.38
CA ASP A 428 -22.65 -1.96 -2.69
C ASP A 428 -21.96 -0.59 -2.84
N ILE A 429 -21.93 0.18 -1.75
CA ILE A 429 -21.36 1.54 -1.79
C ILE A 429 -19.86 1.54 -2.14
N ARG A 430 -19.15 0.43 -2.00
CA ARG A 430 -17.72 0.32 -2.30
C ARG A 430 -17.41 0.50 -3.79
N VAL A 431 -18.38 0.19 -4.66
CA VAL A 431 -18.25 0.39 -6.11
C VAL A 431 -18.89 1.69 -6.61
N LYS A 432 -19.43 2.51 -5.72
CA LYS A 432 -20.14 3.75 -6.08
C LYS A 432 -19.27 4.71 -6.90
N ASN A 433 -17.95 4.70 -6.70
CA ASN A 433 -17.02 5.56 -7.41
C ASN A 433 -16.39 4.89 -8.64
N TRP A 434 -16.77 3.66 -8.96
CA TRP A 434 -16.20 2.95 -10.09
C TRP A 434 -16.70 3.51 -11.42
N MET A 435 -15.84 3.49 -12.42
CA MET A 435 -16.21 3.72 -13.80
C MET A 435 -16.57 2.39 -14.46
N THR A 436 -17.82 2.23 -14.78
CA THR A 436 -18.43 0.99 -15.28
C THR A 436 -19.05 1.20 -16.66
N SER A 437 -19.85 0.26 -17.13
CA SER A 437 -20.62 0.38 -18.38
C SER A 437 -21.61 1.54 -18.35
N ALA A 438 -22.06 2.00 -17.17
CA ALA A 438 -22.83 3.23 -17.03
C ALA A 438 -22.09 4.46 -17.59
N PHE A 439 -20.78 4.40 -17.70
CA PHE A 439 -19.90 5.41 -18.27
C PHE A 439 -19.31 4.99 -19.63
N GLY A 440 -19.80 3.91 -20.22
CA GLY A 440 -19.34 3.40 -21.50
C GLY A 440 -18.08 2.54 -21.44
N PHE A 441 -17.67 2.06 -20.26
CA PHE A 441 -16.56 1.13 -20.13
C PHE A 441 -17.02 -0.31 -20.35
N ASP A 442 -16.22 -1.11 -21.00
CA ASP A 442 -16.44 -2.55 -21.14
C ASP A 442 -15.98 -3.28 -19.88
N LYS A 443 -16.78 -4.21 -19.37
CA LYS A 443 -16.40 -5.06 -18.27
C LYS A 443 -15.22 -5.97 -18.64
N ALA A 444 -15.29 -6.54 -19.84
CA ALA A 444 -14.24 -7.38 -20.37
C ALA A 444 -12.96 -6.57 -20.61
N ASN A 445 -11.85 -7.14 -20.18
CA ASN A 445 -10.53 -6.55 -20.31
C ASN A 445 -9.65 -7.42 -21.23
N ASP A 446 -9.24 -6.89 -22.39
CA ASP A 446 -8.28 -7.54 -23.26
C ASP A 446 -6.93 -6.82 -23.18
N VAL A 447 -6.01 -7.37 -22.42
CA VAL A 447 -4.64 -6.83 -22.25
C VAL A 447 -3.85 -6.73 -23.55
N LEU A 448 -4.25 -7.47 -24.60
CA LEU A 448 -3.64 -7.36 -25.92
C LEU A 448 -4.19 -6.21 -26.74
N ASP A 449 -5.29 -5.62 -26.33
CA ASP A 449 -5.74 -4.37 -26.92
C ASP A 449 -4.81 -3.24 -26.44
N GLN A 450 -3.82 -2.93 -27.28
CA GLN A 450 -2.84 -1.85 -27.04
C GLN A 450 -3.47 -0.45 -27.00
N ASN A 451 -4.77 -0.34 -27.13
CA ASN A 451 -5.51 0.89 -26.95
C ASN A 451 -5.67 1.18 -25.45
N HIS A 452 -4.56 1.37 -24.74
CA HIS A 452 -4.49 1.63 -23.30
C HIS A 452 -5.45 2.74 -22.83
N PHE A 453 -5.92 3.55 -23.73
CA PHE A 453 -6.78 4.71 -23.49
C PHE A 453 -8.22 4.48 -23.93
N GLY A 454 -8.57 3.25 -24.34
CA GLY A 454 -9.93 2.83 -24.64
C GLY A 454 -10.77 2.68 -23.36
N TYR A 455 -12.00 2.24 -23.52
CA TYR A 455 -12.94 1.98 -22.45
C TYR A 455 -12.90 0.52 -21.94
N ASN A 456 -11.80 -0.16 -22.19
CA ASN A 456 -11.55 -1.55 -21.82
C ASN A 456 -11.26 -1.68 -20.32
N GLY A 457 -11.98 -2.54 -19.63
CA GLY A 457 -11.88 -2.80 -18.21
C GLY A 457 -12.49 -1.69 -17.34
N TYR A 458 -13.14 -2.05 -16.24
CA TYR A 458 -13.67 -1.11 -15.27
C TYR A 458 -12.57 -0.48 -14.44
N LEU A 459 -12.81 0.74 -13.93
CA LEU A 459 -11.86 1.47 -13.10
C LEU A 459 -12.30 1.39 -11.64
N PRO A 460 -11.66 0.54 -10.81
CA PRO A 460 -12.08 0.29 -9.43
C PRO A 460 -11.57 1.37 -8.48
N LEU A 461 -12.11 2.57 -8.56
CA LEU A 461 -11.65 3.71 -7.81
C LEU A 461 -12.13 3.67 -6.37
N LYS A 462 -11.18 3.56 -5.45
CA LYS A 462 -11.37 3.53 -4.01
C LYS A 462 -11.00 4.85 -3.35
N TYR A 463 -9.87 5.41 -3.76
CA TYR A 463 -9.35 6.68 -3.26
C TYR A 463 -9.91 7.86 -4.04
N THR A 464 -10.03 8.99 -3.34
CA THR A 464 -10.39 10.28 -3.95
C THR A 464 -9.53 11.40 -3.36
N ASN A 465 -9.24 12.41 -4.18
CA ASN A 465 -8.56 13.62 -3.69
C ASN A 465 -9.54 14.76 -3.35
N PHE A 466 -10.81 14.45 -3.18
CA PHE A 466 -11.78 15.37 -2.58
C PHE A 466 -11.69 15.34 -1.06
N ASN A 467 -11.92 16.49 -0.43
CA ASN A 467 -12.22 16.56 1.00
C ASN A 467 -13.70 16.19 1.18
N LEU A 468 -13.96 15.23 2.04
CA LEU A 468 -15.32 14.78 2.35
C LEU A 468 -15.75 15.28 3.72
N GLY A 469 -17.03 15.61 3.87
CA GLY A 469 -17.66 15.93 5.14
C GLY A 469 -18.05 14.68 5.94
N PRO A 470 -18.57 14.87 7.17
CA PRO A 470 -18.97 13.76 8.03
C PRO A 470 -19.96 12.78 7.41
N ASP A 471 -20.81 13.24 6.55
CA ASP A 471 -21.83 12.44 5.87
C ASP A 471 -21.35 11.90 4.50
N GLY A 472 -20.07 12.00 4.20
CA GLY A 472 -19.45 11.53 2.95
C GLY A 472 -19.69 12.44 1.74
N GLU A 473 -20.23 13.64 1.96
CA GLU A 473 -20.42 14.65 0.94
C GLU A 473 -19.11 15.41 0.61
N ILE A 474 -18.96 15.85 -0.62
CA ILE A 474 -17.83 16.67 -1.02
C ILE A 474 -17.97 18.06 -0.40
N ILE A 475 -17.02 18.47 0.43
CA ILE A 475 -16.99 19.79 1.08
C ILE A 475 -15.97 20.74 0.46
N ASP A 476 -14.95 20.22 -0.17
CA ASP A 476 -13.94 21.02 -0.86
C ASP A 476 -13.25 20.20 -1.95
N THR A 477 -12.78 20.89 -2.96
CA THR A 477 -12.09 20.31 -4.11
C THR A 477 -10.73 20.97 -4.26
N PRO A 478 -9.65 20.40 -3.70
CA PRO A 478 -8.30 20.90 -3.94
C PRO A 478 -8.05 21.01 -5.45
N LYS A 479 -7.43 22.07 -5.92
CA LYS A 479 -7.24 22.31 -7.35
C LYS A 479 -5.77 22.32 -7.73
N GLY A 480 -5.46 21.74 -8.89
CA GLY A 480 -4.16 21.85 -9.50
C GLY A 480 -3.04 21.10 -8.79
N GLN A 481 -3.37 19.97 -8.19
CA GLN A 481 -2.41 19.12 -7.49
C GLN A 481 -1.85 18.04 -8.43
N ASP A 482 -0.53 17.81 -8.36
CA ASP A 482 0.15 16.73 -9.09
C ASP A 482 0.11 15.42 -8.32
N CYS A 483 -0.10 15.46 -7.00
CA CYS A 483 -0.16 14.30 -6.11
C CYS A 483 -1.38 14.39 -5.20
N ALA A 484 -1.90 13.25 -4.77
CA ALA A 484 -3.01 13.20 -3.84
C ALA A 484 -2.57 13.55 -2.40
N ASP A 485 -3.46 14.21 -1.66
CA ASP A 485 -3.29 14.47 -0.23
C ASP A 485 -3.80 13.30 0.64
N ALA A 486 -4.60 12.39 0.08
CA ALA A 486 -5.13 11.24 0.80
C ALA A 486 -3.99 10.35 1.32
N ASP A 487 -3.96 10.11 2.63
CA ASP A 487 -3.00 9.21 3.25
C ASP A 487 -3.31 7.76 2.85
N TYR A 488 -2.27 6.99 2.49
CA TYR A 488 -2.45 5.60 2.11
C TYR A 488 -2.66 4.70 3.33
N VAL A 489 -3.73 3.91 3.32
CA VAL A 489 -4.07 2.99 4.41
C VAL A 489 -3.36 1.65 4.20
N VAL A 490 -2.48 1.28 5.13
CA VAL A 490 -1.75 0.01 5.10
C VAL A 490 -2.50 -1.08 5.84
N ILE A 491 -3.07 -0.75 7.01
CA ILE A 491 -3.88 -1.66 7.84
C ILE A 491 -5.03 -0.87 8.45
N ARG A 492 -6.22 -1.47 8.44
CA ARG A 492 -7.41 -0.90 9.08
C ARG A 492 -8.22 -1.94 9.84
N LEU A 493 -9.13 -1.47 10.69
CA LEU A 493 -9.91 -2.30 11.60
C LEU A 493 -10.78 -3.35 10.87
N ALA A 494 -11.30 -3.02 9.68
CA ALA A 494 -12.08 -3.98 8.90
C ALA A 494 -11.28 -5.25 8.55
N GLU A 495 -9.96 -5.13 8.27
CA GLU A 495 -9.11 -6.30 8.06
C GLU A 495 -9.03 -7.18 9.33
N MET A 496 -9.07 -6.58 10.51
CA MET A 496 -9.06 -7.33 11.78
C MET A 496 -10.37 -8.09 12.00
N TYR A 497 -11.51 -7.50 11.67
CA TYR A 497 -12.79 -8.19 11.69
C TYR A 497 -12.82 -9.40 10.76
N LEU A 498 -12.36 -9.23 9.52
CA LEU A 498 -12.29 -10.31 8.53
C LEU A 498 -11.27 -11.39 8.91
N SER A 499 -10.13 -11.00 9.49
CA SER A 499 -9.12 -11.96 9.97
C SER A 499 -9.60 -12.78 11.17
N ALA A 500 -10.32 -12.13 12.09
CA ALA A 500 -10.97 -12.81 13.22
C ALA A 500 -12.05 -13.79 12.73
N ALA A 501 -12.88 -13.38 11.77
CA ALA A 501 -13.91 -14.22 11.18
C ALA A 501 -13.30 -15.46 10.50
N GLU A 502 -12.21 -15.29 9.74
CA GLU A 502 -11.50 -16.39 9.10
C GLU A 502 -10.92 -17.37 10.13
N ALA A 503 -10.23 -16.85 11.16
CA ALA A 503 -9.70 -17.69 12.24
C ALA A 503 -10.81 -18.49 12.95
N ILE A 504 -11.98 -17.88 13.16
CA ILE A 504 -13.15 -18.57 13.75
C ILE A 504 -13.65 -19.67 12.84
N LEU A 505 -13.75 -19.46 11.53
CA LEU A 505 -14.19 -20.49 10.58
C LEU A 505 -13.19 -21.66 10.49
N HIS A 506 -11.92 -21.42 10.82
CA HIS A 506 -10.92 -22.47 11.03
C HIS A 506 -10.97 -23.12 12.42
N GLY A 507 -12.00 -22.85 13.23
CA GLY A 507 -12.26 -23.52 14.51
C GLY A 507 -11.72 -22.79 15.73
N ALA A 508 -11.26 -21.54 15.62
CA ALA A 508 -10.74 -20.78 16.76
C ALA A 508 -11.84 -20.18 17.65
N GLY A 509 -13.12 -20.21 17.23
CA GLY A 509 -14.21 -19.59 17.99
C GLY A 509 -15.60 -19.95 17.48
N GLU A 510 -16.60 -19.25 17.97
CA GLU A 510 -18.01 -19.49 17.66
C GLU A 510 -18.42 -18.81 16.35
N LYS A 511 -18.99 -19.56 15.40
CA LYS A 511 -19.42 -19.08 14.07
C LYS A 511 -20.31 -17.85 14.13
N ASN A 512 -21.17 -17.75 15.13
CA ASN A 512 -22.04 -16.57 15.31
C ASN A 512 -21.26 -15.27 15.53
N THR A 513 -20.10 -15.34 16.17
CA THR A 513 -19.21 -14.17 16.33
C THR A 513 -18.61 -13.76 14.98
N ALA A 514 -18.18 -14.71 14.16
CA ALA A 514 -17.71 -14.43 12.80
C ALA A 514 -18.83 -13.78 11.94
N LEU A 515 -20.04 -14.28 12.04
CA LEU A 515 -21.21 -13.73 11.35
C LEU A 515 -21.47 -12.28 11.74
N ILE A 516 -21.40 -11.94 13.02
CA ILE A 516 -21.55 -10.56 13.51
C ILE A 516 -20.44 -9.67 12.91
N TYR A 517 -19.20 -10.13 12.91
CA TYR A 517 -18.06 -9.38 12.41
C TYR A 517 -18.18 -9.07 10.91
N VAL A 518 -18.55 -10.06 10.11
CA VAL A 518 -18.74 -9.88 8.67
C VAL A 518 -19.96 -8.99 8.40
N ASN A 519 -21.02 -9.13 9.17
CA ASN A 519 -22.24 -8.33 8.99
C ASN A 519 -22.04 -6.84 9.33
N TYR A 520 -21.15 -6.47 10.21
CA TYR A 520 -20.77 -5.06 10.37
C TYR A 520 -20.23 -4.47 9.06
N ILE A 521 -19.36 -5.21 8.36
CA ILE A 521 -18.76 -4.77 7.10
C ILE A 521 -19.81 -4.71 5.98
N ARG A 522 -20.60 -5.76 5.82
CA ARG A 522 -21.63 -5.83 4.78
C ARG A 522 -22.69 -4.74 4.94
N GLN A 523 -23.21 -4.56 6.15
CA GLN A 523 -24.22 -3.53 6.42
C GLN A 523 -23.66 -2.12 6.23
N ARG A 524 -22.39 -1.85 6.62
CA ARG A 524 -21.74 -0.59 6.30
C ARG A 524 -21.61 -0.39 4.78
N ALA A 525 -21.38 -1.45 4.02
CA ALA A 525 -21.34 -1.42 2.55
C ALA A 525 -22.73 -1.27 1.91
N GLY A 526 -23.81 -1.14 2.69
CA GLY A 526 -25.18 -1.03 2.18
C GLY A 526 -25.84 -2.36 1.82
N LEU A 527 -25.17 -3.49 2.11
CA LEU A 527 -25.65 -4.82 1.75
C LEU A 527 -26.46 -5.48 2.86
N ALA A 528 -27.36 -6.39 2.48
CA ALA A 528 -28.08 -7.21 3.44
C ALA A 528 -27.10 -8.05 4.30
N PRO A 529 -27.40 -8.20 5.61
CA PRO A 529 -26.61 -9.09 6.45
C PRO A 529 -26.76 -10.54 5.95
N TRP A 530 -25.69 -11.31 6.13
CA TRP A 530 -25.72 -12.74 5.91
C TRP A 530 -26.38 -13.47 7.08
N GLU A 531 -27.00 -14.60 6.76
CA GLU A 531 -27.39 -15.63 7.72
C GLU A 531 -26.25 -16.64 7.92
N SER A 532 -26.41 -17.54 8.90
CA SER A 532 -25.35 -18.49 9.23
C SER A 532 -24.95 -19.39 8.05
N ASP A 533 -25.92 -19.75 7.21
CA ASP A 533 -25.68 -20.64 6.06
C ASP A 533 -24.97 -19.95 4.90
N ASP A 534 -25.01 -18.62 4.83
CA ASP A 534 -24.31 -17.82 3.80
C ASP A 534 -22.80 -17.71 4.10
N LEU A 535 -22.41 -17.88 5.36
CA LEU A 535 -21.03 -17.68 5.80
C LEU A 535 -20.22 -18.98 5.77
N ASP A 536 -19.28 -19.06 4.85
CA ASP A 536 -18.23 -20.06 4.80
C ASP A 536 -16.87 -19.42 4.40
N LEU A 537 -15.83 -20.23 4.25
CA LEU A 537 -14.51 -19.73 3.87
C LEU A 537 -14.49 -19.13 2.44
N ASN A 538 -15.30 -19.61 1.52
CA ASN A 538 -15.34 -19.11 0.15
C ASN A 538 -16.04 -17.74 0.09
N THR A 539 -17.22 -17.66 0.70
CA THR A 539 -17.97 -16.39 0.75
C THR A 539 -17.21 -15.33 1.55
N LEU A 540 -16.51 -15.73 2.62
CA LEU A 540 -15.65 -14.82 3.38
C LEU A 540 -14.45 -14.34 2.55
N GLN A 541 -13.84 -15.20 1.72
CA GLN A 541 -12.75 -14.79 0.84
C GLN A 541 -13.21 -13.73 -0.17
N ASP A 542 -14.41 -13.89 -0.73
CA ASP A 542 -14.97 -12.90 -1.65
C ASP A 542 -15.33 -11.60 -0.92
N GLU A 543 -15.81 -11.67 0.34
CA GLU A 543 -16.03 -10.46 1.13
C GLU A 543 -14.70 -9.75 1.47
N ARG A 544 -13.63 -10.50 1.74
CA ARG A 544 -12.28 -9.93 1.91
C ARG A 544 -11.81 -9.21 0.64
N ALA A 545 -12.03 -9.80 -0.53
CA ALA A 545 -11.70 -9.18 -1.81
C ALA A 545 -12.47 -7.87 -2.01
N ARG A 546 -13.80 -7.89 -1.79
CA ARG A 546 -14.64 -6.68 -1.91
C ARG A 546 -14.22 -5.56 -0.97
N GLU A 547 -13.87 -5.91 0.26
CA GLU A 547 -13.55 -4.93 1.28
C GLU A 547 -12.13 -4.38 1.16
N LEU A 548 -11.14 -5.25 0.88
CA LEU A 548 -9.72 -4.95 1.00
C LEU A 548 -9.01 -4.72 -0.35
N TYR A 549 -9.74 -4.62 -1.48
CA TYR A 549 -9.09 -4.40 -2.77
C TYR A 549 -8.17 -3.18 -2.74
N THR A 550 -7.06 -3.29 -3.45
CA THR A 550 -5.96 -2.31 -3.50
C THR A 550 -5.23 -2.06 -2.16
N GLU A 551 -5.43 -2.91 -1.14
CA GLU A 551 -4.77 -2.78 0.16
C GLU A 551 -3.60 -3.76 0.36
N ASN A 552 -3.00 -4.24 -0.72
CA ASN A 552 -1.77 -5.05 -0.73
C ASN A 552 -1.89 -6.41 0.01
N CYS A 553 -2.96 -7.14 -0.22
CA CYS A 553 -3.18 -8.43 0.45
C CYS A 553 -3.71 -9.55 -0.45
N ARG A 554 -4.14 -9.26 -1.69
CA ARG A 554 -4.88 -10.23 -2.51
C ARG A 554 -4.11 -11.49 -2.85
N ARG A 555 -2.84 -11.37 -3.30
CA ARG A 555 -2.02 -12.55 -3.62
C ARG A 555 -1.78 -13.42 -2.38
N THR A 556 -1.46 -12.82 -1.25
CA THR A 556 -1.27 -13.54 0.01
C THR A 556 -2.55 -14.25 0.45
N ASP A 557 -3.71 -13.59 0.33
CA ASP A 557 -5.01 -14.22 0.60
C ASP A 557 -5.27 -15.41 -0.33
N LEU A 558 -5.10 -15.23 -1.65
CA LEU A 558 -5.27 -16.32 -2.61
C LEU A 558 -4.33 -17.50 -2.36
N LEU A 559 -3.09 -17.25 -1.92
CA LEU A 559 -2.14 -18.31 -1.53
C LEU A 559 -2.63 -19.05 -0.30
N ARG A 560 -3.10 -18.36 0.73
CA ARG A 560 -3.60 -18.95 1.98
C ARG A 560 -4.85 -19.80 1.75
N TYR A 561 -5.72 -19.37 0.86
CA TYR A 561 -6.91 -20.14 0.45
C TYR A 561 -6.61 -21.25 -0.58
N GLY A 562 -5.35 -21.41 -0.99
CA GLY A 562 -4.93 -22.41 -1.99
C GLY A 562 -5.42 -22.11 -3.41
N LYS A 563 -5.84 -20.88 -3.70
CA LYS A 563 -6.47 -20.46 -4.97
C LYS A 563 -5.55 -19.70 -5.90
N TYR A 564 -4.37 -19.26 -5.44
CA TYR A 564 -3.43 -18.53 -6.31
C TYR A 564 -2.83 -19.40 -7.41
N LEU A 565 -2.38 -20.60 -7.06
CA LEU A 565 -1.68 -21.48 -8.00
C LEU A 565 -2.67 -22.24 -8.90
N SER A 566 -3.73 -22.76 -8.32
CA SER A 566 -4.72 -23.59 -9.01
C SER A 566 -6.11 -23.48 -8.36
N GLY A 567 -7.14 -24.01 -9.01
CA GLY A 567 -8.51 -24.09 -8.46
C GLY A 567 -9.32 -22.79 -8.50
N TYR A 568 -8.71 -21.69 -8.93
CA TYR A 568 -9.34 -20.42 -9.27
C TYR A 568 -8.55 -19.78 -10.39
N THR A 569 -9.25 -19.26 -11.37
CA THR A 569 -8.60 -18.64 -12.54
C THR A 569 -9.13 -17.24 -12.79
N TRP A 570 -8.36 -16.45 -13.51
CA TRP A 570 -8.72 -15.13 -14.01
C TRP A 570 -8.03 -14.92 -15.36
N SER A 571 -8.52 -13.95 -16.13
CA SER A 571 -8.03 -13.61 -17.45
C SER A 571 -6.52 -13.33 -17.40
N TRP A 572 -5.77 -13.95 -18.33
CA TRP A 572 -4.33 -13.83 -18.47
C TRP A 572 -3.47 -14.40 -17.34
N LYS A 573 -4.04 -15.08 -16.36
CA LYS A 573 -3.27 -15.88 -15.41
C LYS A 573 -2.42 -16.90 -16.17
N GLY A 574 -1.12 -16.94 -15.88
CA GLY A 574 -0.19 -17.84 -16.57
C GLY A 574 0.10 -17.48 -18.02
N GLY A 575 -0.25 -16.25 -18.47
CA GLY A 575 -0.04 -15.78 -19.85
C GLY A 575 -1.02 -16.34 -20.87
N VAL A 576 -2.13 -16.92 -20.43
CA VAL A 576 -3.19 -17.48 -21.26
C VAL A 576 -4.47 -16.68 -21.05
N ARG A 577 -5.16 -16.32 -22.12
CA ARG A 577 -6.35 -15.47 -22.06
C ARG A 577 -7.43 -15.99 -21.12
N GLU A 578 -7.72 -17.28 -21.19
CA GLU A 578 -8.71 -17.94 -20.33
C GLU A 578 -8.17 -18.26 -18.93
N GLY A 579 -6.93 -17.89 -18.67
CA GLY A 579 -6.22 -18.23 -17.45
C GLY A 579 -5.75 -19.69 -17.40
N ALA A 580 -4.61 -19.92 -16.77
CA ALA A 580 -4.06 -21.24 -16.54
C ALA A 580 -3.49 -21.35 -15.12
N ASP A 581 -3.43 -22.58 -14.60
CA ASP A 581 -2.78 -22.85 -13.33
C ASP A 581 -1.29 -22.48 -13.37
N LEU A 582 -0.81 -21.91 -12.27
CA LEU A 582 0.59 -21.54 -12.12
C LEU A 582 1.40 -22.72 -11.53
N PRO A 583 2.69 -22.84 -11.87
CA PRO A 583 3.54 -23.85 -11.26
C PRO A 583 3.69 -23.58 -9.74
N ALA A 584 3.92 -24.65 -8.98
CA ALA A 584 4.08 -24.55 -7.51
C ALA A 584 5.18 -23.53 -7.10
N THR A 585 6.19 -23.35 -7.94
CA THR A 585 7.27 -22.37 -7.74
C THR A 585 6.79 -20.92 -7.73
N ALA A 586 5.69 -20.58 -8.41
CA ALA A 586 5.11 -19.23 -8.41
C ALA A 586 4.51 -18.82 -7.04
N GLY A 587 4.43 -19.73 -6.09
CA GLY A 587 4.01 -19.41 -4.72
C GLY A 587 4.98 -18.50 -3.95
N LEU A 588 6.25 -18.44 -4.37
CA LEU A 588 7.26 -17.52 -3.86
C LEU A 588 7.99 -16.88 -5.04
N TYR A 589 8.32 -15.60 -4.92
CA TYR A 589 9.18 -14.94 -5.89
C TYR A 589 10.65 -15.37 -5.72
N PRO A 590 11.45 -15.32 -6.78
CA PRO A 590 12.88 -15.53 -6.66
C PRO A 590 13.54 -14.42 -5.84
N LEU A 591 14.63 -14.74 -5.17
CA LEU A 591 15.52 -13.70 -4.65
C LEU A 591 16.23 -13.01 -5.83
N PRO A 592 16.51 -11.70 -5.74
CA PRO A 592 17.27 -11.02 -6.78
C PRO A 592 18.61 -11.70 -7.06
N SER A 593 18.92 -11.93 -8.34
CA SER A 593 20.17 -12.64 -8.73
C SER A 593 21.43 -11.95 -8.21
N THR A 594 21.43 -10.63 -8.13
CA THR A 594 22.55 -9.85 -7.56
C THR A 594 22.78 -10.18 -6.09
N VAL A 595 21.70 -10.31 -5.30
CA VAL A 595 21.79 -10.64 -3.87
C VAL A 595 22.24 -12.08 -3.67
N VAL A 596 21.71 -13.03 -4.44
CA VAL A 596 22.11 -14.44 -4.40
C VAL A 596 23.62 -14.57 -4.69
N ASN A 597 24.09 -13.91 -5.76
CA ASN A 597 25.49 -14.01 -6.18
C ASN A 597 26.46 -13.33 -5.22
N LEU A 598 26.12 -12.16 -4.68
CA LEU A 598 27.00 -11.40 -3.79
C LEU A 598 27.06 -11.96 -2.37
N ALA A 599 25.92 -12.40 -1.85
CA ALA A 599 25.82 -12.91 -0.48
C ALA A 599 25.98 -14.43 -0.38
N GLY A 600 25.95 -15.15 -1.49
CA GLY A 600 26.01 -16.62 -1.51
C GLY A 600 24.72 -17.28 -0.98
N TYR A 601 23.58 -16.60 -1.09
CA TYR A 601 22.29 -17.13 -0.65
C TYR A 601 21.79 -18.23 -1.58
N LYS A 602 21.01 -19.12 -1.02
CA LYS A 602 20.31 -20.15 -1.77
C LYS A 602 19.03 -19.56 -2.41
N GLN A 603 18.90 -19.72 -3.70
CA GLN A 603 17.71 -19.31 -4.44
C GLN A 603 16.47 -20.13 -4.05
N ASN A 604 15.29 -19.55 -4.19
CA ASN A 604 14.02 -20.27 -4.04
C ASN A 604 13.89 -21.38 -5.09
N PRO A 605 13.23 -22.51 -4.77
CA PRO A 605 13.08 -23.62 -5.72
C PRO A 605 12.42 -23.19 -7.04
N GLY A 606 13.01 -23.62 -8.15
CA GLY A 606 12.48 -23.36 -9.49
C GLY A 606 13.09 -22.17 -10.23
N TYR A 607 14.01 -21.44 -9.58
CA TYR A 607 14.67 -20.26 -10.15
C TYR A 607 16.18 -20.41 -10.24
#